data_c78eaddc8e61efb4b742f50f463375da
#
_entry.id   c78eaddc8e61efb4b742f50f463375da
#
_cell.length_a   1.000
_cell.length_b   1.000
_cell.length_c   1.000
_cell.angle_alpha   90.00
_cell.angle_beta   90.00
_cell.angle_gamma   90.00
#
_symmetry.space_group_name_H-M   'P 1'
#
loop_
_entity.id
_entity.type
_entity.pdbx_description
1 polymer ?
#
loop_
_entity_poly.entity_id
_entity_poly.type
_entity_poly.pdbx_seq_one_letter_code
_entity_poly.pdbx_strand_id
1 'polypeptide(L)'
;GTVSYLKMMYPRLVLMKELLSEIGSIYVHVDWHIGHYVKILLDEIFGKNNFINEIVWGYKDIGSRAVQYFKRKHDVIYLYQKTDCRIFNIQRQQLSESTMQRFGSYFDENGHITYRWLKENNPGVFAKLKGQPDDLDQAWLDINNGQPLSDWWDDISPLKSHFNESTGYDTQKPEALLERIIKASSNENSIVADFFCGSGTTGAVAEKLGRRWIMSDIGKPACMITRKRLVDQNAKPFLYQCIGDYQKEVFTSSRIYKRIGDLSQVVITLFGALPFTPEQNPSRNLGYIKNTKTLVMVDSPSRLTGINTLKKAQELRETFMGGWNKVIVLGWNFTFDIGRVIQQLGDARLEVQVIPHDLLDKLKTKSSYDKLLKNKQIRFSSLQYLTIKPIKKEPVKDGRYEKLIIELDNYILLSPDALPIDDNYKEELQNIIAKDPLALIEYWSVDPDYN
;
A
#
# COMPACT_ATOMS: atom_id res chain seq x y z
N GLY A 1 -11.03 17.35 8.41
CA GLY A 1 -12.13 16.86 9.23
C GLY A 1 -13.19 16.12 8.40
N THR A 2 -14.26 15.64 9.03
CA THR A 2 -15.33 14.81 8.43
C THR A 2 -15.84 15.36 7.10
N VAL A 3 -16.18 16.64 7.03
CA VAL A 3 -16.71 17.27 5.79
C VAL A 3 -15.71 17.19 4.63
N SER A 4 -14.42 17.42 4.89
CA SER A 4 -13.39 17.33 3.85
C SER A 4 -13.21 15.90 3.34
N TYR A 5 -13.32 14.93 4.24
CA TYR A 5 -13.28 13.51 3.89
C TYR A 5 -14.48 13.13 3.00
N LEU A 6 -15.69 13.51 3.39
CA LEU A 6 -16.89 13.21 2.61
C LEU A 6 -16.88 13.88 1.23
N LYS A 7 -16.42 15.14 1.14
CA LYS A 7 -16.22 15.83 -0.14
C LYS A 7 -15.20 15.12 -1.04
N MET A 8 -14.18 14.51 -0.46
CA MET A 8 -13.18 13.73 -1.19
C MET A 8 -13.74 12.37 -1.65
N MET A 9 -14.53 11.71 -0.80
CA MET A 9 -15.08 10.37 -1.07
C MET A 9 -16.23 10.39 -2.08
N TYR A 10 -17.12 11.38 -2.03
CA TYR A 10 -18.32 11.41 -2.85
C TYR A 10 -18.05 11.19 -4.36
N PRO A 11 -17.22 12.02 -5.03
CA PRO A 11 -16.97 11.83 -6.47
C PRO A 11 -16.28 10.49 -6.79
N ARG A 12 -15.50 9.97 -5.86
CA ARG A 12 -14.82 8.66 -6.04
C ARG A 12 -15.80 7.51 -5.96
N LEU A 13 -16.74 7.55 -5.02
CA LEU A 13 -17.80 6.55 -4.90
C LEU A 13 -18.73 6.56 -6.12
N VAL A 14 -19.03 7.75 -6.68
CA VAL A 14 -19.78 7.88 -7.94
C VAL A 14 -19.04 7.17 -9.08
N LEU A 15 -17.74 7.46 -9.26
CA LEU A 15 -16.92 6.79 -10.29
C LEU A 15 -16.82 5.27 -10.06
N MET A 16 -16.67 4.82 -8.82
CA MET A 16 -16.65 3.39 -8.49
C MET A 16 -17.96 2.71 -8.89
N LYS A 17 -19.11 3.34 -8.67
CA LYS A 17 -20.41 2.81 -9.12
C LYS A 17 -20.47 2.71 -10.65
N GLU A 18 -19.95 3.69 -11.37
CA GLU A 18 -19.90 3.67 -12.83
C GLU A 18 -19.04 2.53 -13.35
N LEU A 19 -17.87 2.31 -12.75
CA LEU A 19 -16.93 1.25 -13.11
C LEU A 19 -17.40 -0.15 -12.72
N LEU A 20 -18.30 -0.26 -11.74
CA LEU A 20 -18.80 -1.54 -11.28
C LEU A 20 -19.65 -2.21 -12.35
N SER A 21 -19.42 -3.49 -12.61
CA SER A 21 -20.26 -4.27 -13.53
C SER A 21 -21.67 -4.46 -12.97
N GLU A 22 -22.65 -4.82 -13.83
CA GLU A 22 -24.03 -5.03 -13.41
C GLU A 22 -24.17 -6.14 -12.35
N ILE A 23 -23.28 -7.12 -12.36
CA ILE A 23 -23.24 -8.22 -11.37
C ILE A 23 -22.30 -7.94 -10.22
N GLY A 24 -21.74 -6.72 -10.14
CA GLY A 24 -20.71 -6.34 -9.19
C GLY A 24 -21.27 -5.88 -7.85
N SER A 25 -20.43 -6.00 -6.82
CA SER A 25 -20.68 -5.50 -5.47
C SER A 25 -19.55 -4.61 -5.01
N ILE A 26 -19.85 -3.65 -4.16
CA ILE A 26 -18.86 -2.79 -3.51
C ILE A 26 -18.91 -3.01 -2.01
N TYR A 27 -17.72 -3.12 -1.40
CA TYR A 27 -17.50 -3.18 0.04
C TYR A 27 -16.78 -1.90 0.47
N VAL A 28 -17.35 -1.16 1.39
CA VAL A 28 -16.74 0.07 1.91
C VAL A 28 -16.43 -0.12 3.39
N HIS A 29 -15.16 -0.32 3.70
CA HIS A 29 -14.66 -0.55 5.05
C HIS A 29 -14.27 0.78 5.68
N VAL A 30 -14.87 1.10 6.80
CA VAL A 30 -14.65 2.33 7.56
C VAL A 30 -14.71 2.07 9.04
N ASP A 31 -14.09 2.95 9.82
CA ASP A 31 -14.17 2.90 11.27
C ASP A 31 -15.52 3.47 11.80
N TRP A 32 -15.76 3.22 13.07
CA TRP A 32 -16.95 3.72 13.79
C TRP A 32 -17.11 5.24 13.72
N HIS A 33 -16.01 6.00 13.52
CA HIS A 33 -16.01 7.47 13.56
C HIS A 33 -16.70 8.10 12.36
N ILE A 34 -16.51 7.51 11.18
CA ILE A 34 -16.99 8.06 9.92
C ILE A 34 -18.11 7.23 9.27
N GLY A 35 -18.28 5.97 9.71
CA GLY A 35 -19.16 4.99 9.07
C GLY A 35 -20.55 5.51 8.77
N HIS A 36 -21.24 6.05 9.76
CA HIS A 36 -22.61 6.54 9.62
C HIS A 36 -22.77 7.66 8.57
N TYR A 37 -21.76 8.52 8.39
CA TYR A 37 -21.81 9.54 7.33
C TYR A 37 -21.59 8.93 5.95
N VAL A 38 -20.68 7.95 5.85
CA VAL A 38 -20.41 7.24 4.60
C VAL A 38 -21.62 6.41 4.17
N LYS A 39 -22.35 5.81 5.13
CA LYS A 39 -23.61 5.11 4.86
C LYS A 39 -24.63 5.99 4.14
N ILE A 40 -24.78 7.24 4.59
CA ILE A 40 -25.70 8.21 3.95
C ILE A 40 -25.27 8.50 2.51
N LEU A 41 -23.95 8.70 2.27
CA LEU A 41 -23.45 8.89 0.90
C LEU A 41 -23.69 7.68 0.01
N LEU A 42 -23.50 6.49 0.54
CA LEU A 42 -23.74 5.25 -0.20
C LEU A 42 -25.22 5.07 -0.55
N ASP A 43 -26.13 5.39 0.37
CA ASP A 43 -27.58 5.40 0.12
C ASP A 43 -27.97 6.38 -0.99
N GLU A 44 -27.35 7.57 -1.01
CA GLU A 44 -27.59 8.56 -2.07
C GLU A 44 -27.07 8.08 -3.42
N ILE A 45 -25.84 7.54 -3.45
CA ILE A 45 -25.17 7.16 -4.69
C ILE A 45 -25.73 5.85 -5.26
N PHE A 46 -25.80 4.80 -4.46
CA PHE A 46 -26.22 3.45 -4.90
C PHE A 46 -27.73 3.23 -4.84
N GLY A 47 -28.42 3.98 -3.97
CA GLY A 47 -29.83 3.78 -3.63
C GLY A 47 -30.01 2.83 -2.45
N LYS A 48 -30.97 3.15 -1.57
CA LYS A 48 -31.27 2.37 -0.35
C LYS A 48 -31.64 0.92 -0.63
N ASN A 49 -32.30 0.67 -1.75
CA ASN A 49 -32.72 -0.70 -2.15
C ASN A 49 -31.54 -1.59 -2.55
N ASN A 50 -30.40 -0.99 -2.87
CA ASN A 50 -29.17 -1.71 -3.23
C ASN A 50 -28.25 -1.94 -2.02
N PHE A 51 -28.65 -1.52 -0.84
CA PHE A 51 -27.98 -1.86 0.42
C PHE A 51 -28.26 -3.32 0.78
N ILE A 52 -27.19 -4.10 1.04
CA ILE A 52 -27.29 -5.52 1.35
C ILE A 52 -27.01 -5.79 2.83
N ASN A 53 -25.83 -5.41 3.31
CA ASN A 53 -25.45 -5.62 4.70
C ASN A 53 -24.60 -4.47 5.25
N GLU A 54 -24.77 -4.24 6.53
CA GLU A 54 -23.77 -3.65 7.40
C GLU A 54 -23.07 -4.79 8.14
N ILE A 55 -21.84 -5.08 7.75
CA ILE A 55 -21.02 -6.12 8.37
C ILE A 55 -20.23 -5.47 9.48
N VAL A 56 -20.34 -6.02 10.68
CA VAL A 56 -19.57 -5.59 11.86
C VAL A 56 -18.38 -6.52 12.02
N TRP A 57 -17.18 -6.01 11.74
CA TRP A 57 -15.94 -6.71 12.03
C TRP A 57 -15.49 -6.38 13.45
N GLY A 58 -15.85 -7.25 14.38
CA GLY A 58 -15.51 -7.14 15.80
C GLY A 58 -14.19 -7.83 16.12
N TYR A 59 -13.38 -7.22 16.99
CA TYR A 59 -12.12 -7.81 17.38
C TYR A 59 -11.91 -7.82 18.89
N LYS A 60 -11.47 -8.99 19.37
CA LYS A 60 -11.14 -9.23 20.78
C LYS A 60 -9.70 -8.78 21.02
N ASP A 61 -9.50 -7.91 21.99
CA ASP A 61 -8.19 -7.47 22.42
C ASP A 61 -8.09 -7.63 23.95
N ILE A 62 -6.96 -8.18 24.38
CA ILE A 62 -6.69 -8.43 25.79
C ILE A 62 -6.01 -7.20 26.37
N GLY A 63 -6.63 -6.66 27.39
CA GLY A 63 -6.01 -5.66 28.26
C GLY A 63 -6.12 -4.22 27.78
N SER A 64 -6.81 -3.42 28.56
CA SER A 64 -6.61 -1.98 28.63
C SER A 64 -7.19 -1.48 29.96
N ARG A 65 -6.67 -0.35 30.42
CA ARG A 65 -7.15 0.32 31.63
C ARG A 65 -8.65 0.63 31.52
N ALA A 66 -9.33 0.68 32.63
CA ALA A 66 -10.71 1.16 32.69
C ALA A 66 -10.81 2.56 32.11
N VAL A 67 -11.85 2.80 31.30
CA VAL A 67 -12.17 4.09 30.66
C VAL A 67 -13.60 4.47 31.00
N GLN A 68 -13.95 5.73 30.84
CA GLN A 68 -15.29 6.24 31.16
C GLN A 68 -16.35 5.96 30.06
N TYR A 69 -16.02 5.05 29.11
CA TYR A 69 -16.90 4.67 27.99
C TYR A 69 -16.61 3.22 27.57
N PHE A 70 -17.53 2.60 26.83
CA PHE A 70 -17.32 1.27 26.26
C PHE A 70 -16.20 1.29 25.22
N LYS A 71 -15.30 0.29 25.29
CA LYS A 71 -14.20 0.17 24.32
C LYS A 71 -14.74 -0.04 22.91
N ARG A 72 -14.19 0.71 21.98
CA ARG A 72 -14.52 0.63 20.57
C ARG A 72 -13.68 -0.46 19.94
N LYS A 73 -14.30 -1.59 19.62
CA LYS A 73 -13.64 -2.82 19.20
C LYS A 73 -14.30 -3.39 17.93
N HIS A 74 -14.67 -2.51 17.00
CA HIS A 74 -15.19 -2.91 15.71
C HIS A 74 -14.95 -1.83 14.65
N ASP A 75 -14.87 -2.28 13.43
CA ASP A 75 -15.05 -1.50 12.22
C ASP A 75 -16.34 -1.95 11.53
N VAL A 76 -16.85 -1.16 10.61
CA VAL A 76 -18.02 -1.50 9.80
C VAL A 76 -17.65 -1.61 8.33
N ILE A 77 -18.28 -2.55 7.64
CA ILE A 77 -18.10 -2.78 6.21
C ILE A 77 -19.49 -2.77 5.57
N TYR A 78 -19.74 -1.74 4.76
CA TYR A 78 -21.00 -1.62 4.03
C TYR A 78 -20.93 -2.37 2.72
N LEU A 79 -21.87 -3.28 2.49
CA LEU A 79 -22.02 -4.02 1.25
C LEU A 79 -23.20 -3.45 0.46
N TYR A 80 -22.92 -3.01 -0.77
CA TYR A 80 -23.89 -2.59 -1.75
C TYR A 80 -23.74 -3.39 -3.05
N GLN A 81 -24.83 -3.62 -3.74
CA GLN A 81 -24.88 -4.15 -5.08
C GLN A 81 -25.12 -3.03 -6.10
N LYS A 82 -24.78 -3.27 -7.38
CA LYS A 82 -25.18 -2.35 -8.46
C LYS A 82 -26.59 -2.67 -8.94
N THR A 83 -26.89 -3.95 -9.10
CA THR A 83 -28.22 -4.48 -9.49
C THR A 83 -28.54 -5.75 -8.70
N ASP A 84 -29.76 -6.25 -8.82
CA ASP A 84 -30.23 -7.47 -8.15
C ASP A 84 -29.56 -8.77 -8.70
N CYS A 85 -28.78 -8.67 -9.78
CA CYS A 85 -28.09 -9.81 -10.41
C CYS A 85 -26.68 -10.06 -9.85
N ARG A 86 -26.35 -9.56 -8.66
CA ARG A 86 -25.00 -9.68 -8.09
C ARG A 86 -24.52 -11.11 -7.92
N ILE A 87 -23.21 -11.31 -8.03
CA ILE A 87 -22.55 -12.55 -7.58
C ILE A 87 -22.56 -12.58 -6.06
N PHE A 88 -23.06 -13.67 -5.48
CA PHE A 88 -22.96 -13.93 -4.05
C PHE A 88 -22.82 -15.42 -3.78
N ASN A 89 -21.62 -15.83 -3.37
CA ASN A 89 -21.30 -17.20 -2.97
C ASN A 89 -21.45 -17.32 -1.46
N ILE A 90 -22.36 -18.15 -1.01
CA ILE A 90 -22.64 -18.32 0.44
C ILE A 90 -21.37 -18.78 1.15
N GLN A 91 -20.88 -17.96 2.05
CA GLN A 91 -19.80 -18.32 2.96
C GLN A 91 -20.37 -19.04 4.17
N ARG A 92 -19.69 -20.07 4.64
CA ARG A 92 -20.16 -20.88 5.75
C ARG A 92 -19.12 -20.95 6.86
N GLN A 93 -19.59 -21.18 8.06
CA GLN A 93 -18.78 -21.40 9.26
C GLN A 93 -19.25 -22.68 9.95
N GLN A 94 -18.41 -23.20 10.82
CA GLN A 94 -18.78 -24.33 11.66
C GLN A 94 -20.02 -23.98 12.50
N LEU A 95 -20.80 -24.99 12.84
CA LEU A 95 -21.94 -24.82 13.75
C LEU A 95 -21.44 -24.26 15.09
N SER A 96 -22.21 -23.34 15.67
CA SER A 96 -21.85 -22.76 16.97
C SER A 96 -21.83 -23.80 18.08
N GLU A 97 -21.02 -23.56 19.10
CA GLU A 97 -20.98 -24.43 20.28
C GLU A 97 -22.39 -24.63 20.89
N SER A 98 -23.20 -23.60 20.94
CA SER A 98 -24.57 -23.65 21.44
C SER A 98 -25.47 -24.53 20.55
N THR A 99 -25.27 -24.50 19.24
CA THR A 99 -25.96 -25.39 18.29
C THR A 99 -25.49 -26.83 18.50
N MET A 100 -24.20 -27.05 18.65
CA MET A 100 -23.65 -28.39 18.92
C MET A 100 -24.09 -28.96 20.27
N GLN A 101 -24.12 -28.14 21.31
CA GLN A 101 -24.64 -28.56 22.62
C GLN A 101 -26.11 -28.95 22.56
N ARG A 102 -26.91 -28.22 21.76
CA ARG A 102 -28.36 -28.46 21.67
C ARG A 102 -28.73 -29.60 20.75
N PHE A 103 -28.03 -29.79 19.64
CA PHE A 103 -28.40 -30.68 18.55
C PHE A 103 -27.37 -31.78 18.27
N GLY A 104 -26.19 -31.74 18.89
CA GLY A 104 -25.06 -32.61 18.56
C GLY A 104 -25.36 -34.11 18.66
N SER A 105 -26.24 -34.52 19.58
CA SER A 105 -26.66 -35.93 19.76
C SER A 105 -27.69 -36.40 18.73
N TYR A 106 -28.21 -35.54 17.90
CA TYR A 106 -29.29 -35.86 16.95
C TYR A 106 -28.79 -35.95 15.49
N PHE A 107 -27.51 -35.73 15.24
CA PHE A 107 -26.93 -35.95 13.91
C PHE A 107 -26.91 -37.44 13.57
N ASP A 108 -27.30 -37.76 12.34
CA ASP A 108 -27.20 -39.12 11.79
C ASP A 108 -25.74 -39.49 11.46
N GLU A 109 -25.54 -40.69 10.91
CA GLU A 109 -24.21 -41.20 10.49
C GLU A 109 -23.55 -40.36 9.42
N ASN A 110 -24.35 -39.62 8.63
CA ASN A 110 -23.86 -38.70 7.58
C ASN A 110 -23.58 -37.27 8.09
N GLY A 111 -23.87 -37.03 9.39
CA GLY A 111 -23.72 -35.70 9.98
C GLY A 111 -24.89 -34.76 9.67
N HIS A 112 -26.08 -35.29 9.44
CA HIS A 112 -27.27 -34.52 9.11
C HIS A 112 -28.35 -34.60 10.18
N ILE A 113 -29.08 -33.49 10.33
CA ILE A 113 -30.41 -33.45 10.96
C ILE A 113 -31.39 -33.02 9.88
N THR A 114 -32.36 -33.84 9.53
CA THR A 114 -33.30 -33.59 8.43
C THR A 114 -34.43 -32.64 8.79
N TYR A 115 -35.11 -32.08 7.82
CA TYR A 115 -36.33 -31.30 8.03
C TYR A 115 -37.48 -32.21 8.59
N ARG A 116 -37.49 -33.51 8.25
CA ARG A 116 -38.41 -34.48 8.84
C ARG A 116 -38.21 -34.55 10.33
N TRP A 117 -37.01 -34.77 10.80
CA TRP A 117 -36.66 -34.76 12.20
C TRP A 117 -37.10 -33.46 12.91
N LEU A 118 -36.83 -32.31 12.28
CA LEU A 118 -37.23 -31.01 12.83
C LEU A 118 -38.74 -30.86 12.95
N LYS A 119 -39.51 -31.32 11.98
CA LYS A 119 -40.97 -31.28 11.98
C LYS A 119 -41.54 -32.14 13.12
N GLU A 120 -40.97 -33.32 13.36
CA GLU A 120 -41.40 -34.25 14.36
C GLU A 120 -41.02 -33.84 15.79
N ASN A 121 -39.79 -33.35 15.96
CA ASN A 121 -39.25 -33.07 17.28
C ASN A 121 -39.33 -31.57 17.67
N ASN A 122 -39.52 -30.67 16.71
CA ASN A 122 -39.62 -29.23 16.98
C ASN A 122 -40.59 -28.50 16.02
N PRO A 123 -41.89 -28.92 16.02
CA PRO A 123 -42.88 -28.45 15.04
C PRO A 123 -43.08 -26.94 15.07
N GLY A 124 -42.88 -26.29 16.23
CA GLY A 124 -42.96 -24.83 16.36
C GLY A 124 -41.85 -24.09 15.65
N VAL A 125 -40.64 -24.66 15.55
CA VAL A 125 -39.54 -24.12 14.76
C VAL A 125 -39.79 -24.38 13.27
N PHE A 126 -40.19 -25.59 12.92
CA PHE A 126 -40.51 -25.97 11.56
C PHE A 126 -41.58 -25.05 10.93
N ALA A 127 -42.64 -24.76 11.68
CA ALA A 127 -43.74 -23.93 11.22
C ALA A 127 -43.32 -22.47 10.92
N LYS A 128 -42.22 -21.98 11.54
CA LYS A 128 -41.69 -20.61 11.34
C LYS A 128 -40.68 -20.51 10.17
N LEU A 129 -40.30 -21.62 9.56
CA LEU A 129 -39.38 -21.59 8.42
C LEU A 129 -40.02 -20.90 7.23
N LYS A 130 -39.31 -19.94 6.66
CA LYS A 130 -39.67 -19.34 5.37
C LYS A 130 -39.24 -20.30 4.25
N GLY A 131 -40.18 -20.78 3.44
CA GLY A 131 -39.87 -21.70 2.36
C GLY A 131 -39.59 -23.11 2.88
N GLN A 132 -40.64 -23.82 3.32
CA GLN A 132 -40.54 -25.24 3.68
C GLN A 132 -40.15 -26.06 2.44
N PRO A 133 -39.13 -26.94 2.55
CA PRO A 133 -38.71 -27.76 1.43
C PRO A 133 -39.79 -28.79 1.10
N ASP A 134 -39.94 -29.10 -0.19
CA ASP A 134 -40.85 -30.18 -0.65
C ASP A 134 -40.34 -31.55 -0.21
N ASP A 135 -39.02 -31.72 -0.17
CA ASP A 135 -38.38 -32.94 0.32
C ASP A 135 -37.93 -32.73 1.77
N LEU A 136 -38.60 -33.41 2.68
CA LEU A 136 -38.32 -33.37 4.13
C LEU A 136 -37.08 -34.18 4.53
N ASP A 137 -36.54 -35.02 3.66
CA ASP A 137 -35.33 -35.80 3.94
C ASP A 137 -34.05 -35.06 3.66
N GLN A 138 -34.16 -33.84 3.10
CA GLN A 138 -33.01 -32.93 3.03
C GLN A 138 -32.49 -32.50 4.40
N ALA A 139 -31.19 -32.24 4.49
CA ALA A 139 -30.57 -31.77 5.72
C ALA A 139 -31.07 -30.35 6.07
N TRP A 140 -31.61 -30.21 7.29
CA TRP A 140 -31.84 -28.90 7.92
C TRP A 140 -30.57 -28.38 8.56
N LEU A 141 -29.82 -29.22 9.25
CA LEU A 141 -28.47 -28.98 9.74
C LEU A 141 -27.53 -30.02 9.15
N ASP A 142 -26.35 -29.60 8.78
CA ASP A 142 -25.27 -30.44 8.26
C ASP A 142 -23.99 -30.03 8.96
N ILE A 143 -23.42 -30.94 9.76
CA ILE A 143 -22.19 -30.65 10.53
C ILE A 143 -20.99 -30.41 9.62
N ASN A 144 -20.93 -31.07 8.45
CA ASN A 144 -19.83 -30.94 7.50
C ASN A 144 -19.92 -29.64 6.68
N ASN A 145 -21.14 -29.19 6.39
CA ASN A 145 -21.40 -28.00 5.62
C ASN A 145 -21.57 -26.73 6.49
N GLY A 146 -21.77 -26.91 7.81
CA GLY A 146 -21.91 -25.82 8.76
C GLY A 146 -23.12 -24.92 8.51
N GLN A 147 -23.06 -23.69 9.01
CA GLN A 147 -24.11 -22.68 8.85
C GLN A 147 -23.63 -21.48 8.03
N PRO A 148 -24.53 -20.79 7.31
CA PRO A 148 -24.17 -19.54 6.65
C PRO A 148 -23.60 -18.53 7.64
N LEU A 149 -22.58 -17.77 7.19
CA LEU A 149 -22.04 -16.68 7.97
C LEU A 149 -23.08 -15.57 8.16
N SER A 150 -23.09 -15.01 9.36
CA SER A 150 -23.83 -13.77 9.65
C SER A 150 -23.02 -12.53 9.24
N ASP A 151 -23.58 -11.36 9.45
CA ASP A 151 -22.92 -10.06 9.27
C ASP A 151 -22.12 -9.62 10.53
N TRP A 152 -21.98 -10.48 11.51
CA TRP A 152 -21.14 -10.29 12.69
C TRP A 152 -19.89 -11.17 12.59
N TRP A 153 -18.73 -10.53 12.36
CA TRP A 153 -17.44 -11.23 12.17
C TRP A 153 -16.50 -10.94 13.33
N ASP A 154 -16.35 -11.87 14.25
CA ASP A 154 -15.44 -11.76 15.40
C ASP A 154 -14.39 -12.88 15.46
N ASP A 155 -14.33 -13.68 14.42
CA ASP A 155 -13.43 -14.80 14.24
C ASP A 155 -12.12 -14.43 13.54
N ILE A 156 -12.04 -13.23 12.92
CA ILE A 156 -10.84 -12.70 12.26
C ILE A 156 -10.23 -11.62 13.14
N SER A 157 -9.05 -11.89 13.69
CA SER A 157 -8.32 -10.90 14.50
C SER A 157 -7.65 -9.83 13.62
N PRO A 158 -7.55 -8.57 14.11
CA PRO A 158 -6.72 -7.57 13.49
C PRO A 158 -5.26 -8.01 13.41
N LEU A 159 -4.57 -7.57 12.38
CA LEU A 159 -3.18 -7.91 12.17
C LEU A 159 -2.30 -7.29 13.26
N LYS A 160 -1.37 -8.06 13.80
CA LYS A 160 -0.32 -7.60 14.71
C LYS A 160 1.03 -7.67 14.02
N SER A 161 1.96 -6.81 14.43
CA SER A 161 3.28 -6.67 13.82
C SER A 161 4.12 -7.96 13.78
N HIS A 162 3.85 -8.91 14.66
CA HIS A 162 4.56 -10.20 14.71
C HIS A 162 3.92 -11.31 13.86
N PHE A 163 2.86 -11.03 13.11
CA PHE A 163 2.28 -12.01 12.19
C PHE A 163 3.09 -12.08 10.89
N ASN A 164 3.26 -13.28 10.35
CA ASN A 164 4.07 -13.52 9.15
C ASN A 164 3.60 -12.74 7.92
N GLU A 165 2.32 -12.40 7.83
CA GLU A 165 1.74 -11.60 6.74
C GLU A 165 1.92 -10.08 6.93
N SER A 166 2.53 -9.65 8.05
CA SER A 166 2.71 -8.22 8.34
C SER A 166 3.79 -7.62 7.44
N THR A 167 3.43 -6.57 6.71
CA THR A 167 4.35 -5.78 5.88
C THR A 167 4.92 -4.56 6.61
N GLY A 168 4.55 -4.36 7.89
CA GLY A 168 4.89 -3.15 8.64
C GLY A 168 4.06 -1.92 8.26
N TYR A 169 3.03 -2.07 7.43
CA TYR A 169 2.12 -0.98 7.08
C TYR A 169 1.03 -0.84 8.14
N ASP A 170 0.93 0.33 8.78
CA ASP A 170 0.12 0.55 10.01
C ASP A 170 -1.37 0.17 9.87
N THR A 171 -1.95 0.30 8.68
CA THR A 171 -3.38 0.06 8.43
C THR A 171 -3.65 -1.20 7.62
N GLN A 172 -2.67 -2.09 7.51
CA GLN A 172 -2.82 -3.36 6.80
C GLN A 172 -3.98 -4.18 7.39
N LYS A 173 -4.84 -4.68 6.51
CA LYS A 173 -5.92 -5.61 6.88
C LYS A 173 -5.44 -7.07 6.76
N PRO A 174 -5.96 -7.99 7.60
CA PRO A 174 -5.61 -9.41 7.50
C PRO A 174 -6.10 -10.01 6.17
N GLU A 175 -5.32 -10.93 5.62
CA GLU A 175 -5.67 -11.62 4.37
C GLU A 175 -6.98 -12.38 4.49
N ALA A 176 -7.25 -13.02 5.62
CA ALA A 176 -8.49 -13.75 5.87
C ALA A 176 -9.76 -12.90 5.72
N LEU A 177 -9.68 -11.60 6.06
CA LEU A 177 -10.80 -10.67 5.88
C LEU A 177 -11.10 -10.44 4.40
N LEU A 178 -10.05 -10.17 3.60
CA LEU A 178 -10.20 -9.94 2.16
C LEU A 178 -10.55 -11.23 1.42
N GLU A 179 -10.02 -12.39 1.87
CA GLU A 179 -10.36 -13.69 1.31
C GLU A 179 -11.86 -13.97 1.42
N ARG A 180 -12.45 -13.72 2.58
CA ARG A 180 -13.89 -13.87 2.83
C ARG A 180 -14.71 -12.99 1.89
N ILE A 181 -14.36 -11.72 1.79
CA ILE A 181 -15.05 -10.74 0.93
C ILE A 181 -14.94 -11.15 -0.55
N ILE A 182 -13.74 -11.45 -1.01
CA ILE A 182 -13.48 -11.78 -2.42
C ILE A 182 -14.17 -13.09 -2.82
N LYS A 183 -14.12 -14.12 -1.98
CA LYS A 183 -14.83 -15.38 -2.21
C LYS A 183 -16.35 -15.18 -2.27
N ALA A 184 -16.91 -14.34 -1.40
CA ALA A 184 -18.34 -14.11 -1.35
C ALA A 184 -18.88 -13.43 -2.62
N SER A 185 -18.13 -12.47 -3.19
CA SER A 185 -18.67 -11.61 -4.25
C SER A 185 -17.91 -11.67 -5.57
N SER A 186 -17.14 -12.73 -5.80
CA SER A 186 -16.44 -12.93 -7.08
C SER A 186 -16.23 -14.40 -7.38
N ASN A 187 -16.01 -14.72 -8.66
CA ASN A 187 -15.61 -16.04 -9.15
C ASN A 187 -14.19 -15.97 -9.72
N GLU A 188 -13.60 -17.09 -10.10
CA GLU A 188 -12.34 -17.13 -10.81
C GLU A 188 -12.39 -16.22 -12.05
N ASN A 189 -11.28 -15.56 -12.35
CA ASN A 189 -11.15 -14.58 -13.43
C ASN A 189 -12.02 -13.31 -13.31
N SER A 190 -12.82 -13.14 -12.25
CA SER A 190 -13.47 -11.85 -11.96
C SER A 190 -12.41 -10.77 -11.73
N ILE A 191 -12.76 -9.50 -11.97
CA ILE A 191 -11.92 -8.36 -11.66
C ILE A 191 -12.25 -7.87 -10.25
N VAL A 192 -11.25 -7.80 -9.40
CA VAL A 192 -11.31 -7.21 -8.05
C VAL A 192 -10.54 -5.89 -8.09
N ALA A 193 -11.20 -4.79 -7.72
CA ALA A 193 -10.57 -3.47 -7.73
C ALA A 193 -10.49 -2.88 -6.32
N ASP A 194 -9.33 -2.28 -5.98
CA ASP A 194 -9.15 -1.56 -4.74
C ASP A 194 -8.37 -0.26 -5.01
N PHE A 195 -9.07 0.86 -4.91
CA PHE A 195 -8.51 2.18 -5.23
C PHE A 195 -7.88 2.90 -4.03
N PHE A 196 -7.84 2.25 -2.86
CA PHE A 196 -7.16 2.70 -1.64
C PHE A 196 -6.37 1.52 -1.04
N CYS A 197 -5.59 0.85 -1.88
CA CYS A 197 -5.06 -0.49 -1.61
C CYS A 197 -4.05 -0.57 -0.44
N GLY A 198 -3.46 0.55 -0.01
CA GLY A 198 -2.49 0.57 1.08
C GLY A 198 -1.35 -0.43 0.84
N SER A 199 -1.24 -1.45 1.71
CA SER A 199 -0.25 -2.53 1.58
C SER A 199 -0.61 -3.61 0.55
N GLY A 200 -1.69 -3.42 -0.24
CA GLY A 200 -2.07 -4.33 -1.32
C GLY A 200 -2.64 -5.68 -0.91
N THR A 201 -3.21 -5.80 0.30
CA THR A 201 -3.79 -7.07 0.75
C THR A 201 -4.86 -7.58 -0.20
N THR A 202 -5.71 -6.69 -0.72
CA THR A 202 -6.77 -7.03 -1.68
C THR A 202 -6.20 -7.71 -2.93
N GLY A 203 -5.18 -7.12 -3.55
CA GLY A 203 -4.55 -7.68 -4.75
C GLY A 203 -3.78 -8.96 -4.47
N ALA A 204 -3.07 -9.04 -3.35
CA ALA A 204 -2.36 -10.24 -2.94
C ALA A 204 -3.31 -11.44 -2.77
N VAL A 205 -4.46 -11.23 -2.13
CA VAL A 205 -5.47 -12.28 -1.95
C VAL A 205 -6.19 -12.59 -3.26
N ALA A 206 -6.53 -11.58 -4.07
CA ALA A 206 -7.16 -11.79 -5.38
C ALA A 206 -6.29 -12.65 -6.29
N GLU A 207 -4.98 -12.39 -6.34
CA GLU A 207 -4.00 -13.21 -7.07
C GLU A 207 -4.00 -14.66 -6.60
N LYS A 208 -3.89 -14.90 -5.28
CA LYS A 208 -3.92 -16.24 -4.68
C LYS A 208 -5.19 -17.02 -5.02
N LEU A 209 -6.30 -16.31 -5.16
CA LEU A 209 -7.61 -16.90 -5.49
C LEU A 209 -7.89 -17.00 -7.00
N GLY A 210 -6.95 -16.67 -7.87
CA GLY A 210 -7.13 -16.72 -9.32
C GLY A 210 -8.05 -15.64 -9.90
N ARG A 211 -8.18 -14.51 -9.19
CA ARG A 211 -8.90 -13.33 -9.68
C ARG A 211 -7.91 -12.39 -10.37
N ARG A 212 -8.41 -11.62 -11.34
CA ARG A 212 -7.68 -10.47 -11.86
C ARG A 212 -7.88 -9.30 -10.91
N TRP A 213 -6.91 -8.42 -10.83
CA TRP A 213 -7.00 -7.31 -9.88
C TRP A 213 -6.50 -6.00 -10.49
N ILE A 214 -7.06 -4.90 -10.00
CA ILE A 214 -6.65 -3.52 -10.28
C ILE A 214 -6.52 -2.83 -8.94
N MET A 215 -5.34 -2.28 -8.66
CA MET A 215 -5.10 -1.57 -7.41
C MET A 215 -4.53 -0.20 -7.68
N SER A 216 -4.89 0.76 -6.86
CA SER A 216 -4.24 2.07 -6.84
C SER A 216 -4.12 2.62 -5.44
N ASP A 217 -3.13 3.45 -5.23
CA ASP A 217 -3.00 4.26 -4.02
C ASP A 217 -2.29 5.56 -4.36
N ILE A 218 -2.59 6.63 -3.64
CA ILE A 218 -1.91 7.91 -3.78
C ILE A 218 -0.55 7.92 -3.07
N GLY A 219 -0.38 7.02 -2.08
CA GLY A 219 0.82 6.91 -1.26
C GLY A 219 1.91 6.10 -1.98
N LYS A 220 2.98 6.73 -2.43
CA LYS A 220 4.12 6.01 -3.02
C LYS A 220 4.66 4.89 -2.14
N PRO A 221 4.81 5.06 -0.80
CA PRO A 221 5.19 3.97 0.09
C PRO A 221 4.23 2.78 0.05
N ALA A 222 2.91 3.03 0.00
CA ALA A 222 1.89 1.99 -0.15
C ALA A 222 2.11 1.20 -1.44
N CYS A 223 2.26 1.89 -2.57
CA CYS A 223 2.51 1.26 -3.87
C CYS A 223 3.81 0.44 -3.91
N MET A 224 4.87 0.92 -3.25
CA MET A 224 6.15 0.18 -3.16
C MET A 224 6.00 -1.12 -2.37
N ILE A 225 5.33 -1.06 -1.20
CA ILE A 225 5.05 -2.24 -0.38
C ILE A 225 4.17 -3.23 -1.14
N THR A 226 3.11 -2.75 -1.79
CA THR A 226 2.22 -3.56 -2.62
C THR A 226 2.97 -4.27 -3.73
N ARG A 227 3.82 -3.54 -4.48
CA ARG A 227 4.63 -4.13 -5.55
C ARG A 227 5.57 -5.21 -5.02
N LYS A 228 6.31 -4.91 -3.93
CA LYS A 228 7.18 -5.89 -3.30
C LYS A 228 6.41 -7.15 -2.89
N ARG A 229 5.28 -7.00 -2.22
CA ARG A 229 4.44 -8.11 -1.77
C ARG A 229 4.00 -9.01 -2.93
N LEU A 230 3.58 -8.43 -4.05
CA LEU A 230 3.19 -9.19 -5.25
C LEU A 230 4.37 -9.93 -5.89
N VAL A 231 5.54 -9.30 -5.93
CA VAL A 231 6.77 -9.93 -6.42
C VAL A 231 7.18 -11.10 -5.51
N ASP A 232 7.20 -10.89 -4.20
CA ASP A 232 7.58 -11.92 -3.20
C ASP A 232 6.65 -13.15 -3.24
N GLN A 233 5.38 -12.96 -3.55
CA GLN A 233 4.43 -14.08 -3.71
C GLN A 233 4.42 -14.71 -5.12
N ASN A 234 5.34 -14.32 -6.02
CA ASN A 234 5.43 -14.77 -7.41
C ASN A 234 4.12 -14.54 -8.19
N ALA A 235 3.50 -13.36 -8.03
CA ALA A 235 2.32 -12.98 -8.80
C ALA A 235 2.60 -13.06 -10.30
N LYS A 236 1.55 -13.31 -11.11
CA LYS A 236 1.65 -13.22 -12.57
C LYS A 236 2.16 -11.85 -12.98
N PRO A 237 2.81 -11.72 -14.14
CA PRO A 237 3.26 -10.43 -14.65
C PRO A 237 2.14 -9.39 -14.62
N PHE A 238 2.44 -8.20 -14.11
CA PHE A 238 1.49 -7.11 -13.96
C PHE A 238 2.10 -5.77 -14.36
N LEU A 239 1.27 -4.86 -14.81
CA LEU A 239 1.67 -3.50 -15.12
C LEU A 239 1.72 -2.66 -13.83
N TYR A 240 2.85 -1.97 -13.62
CA TYR A 240 2.97 -0.95 -12.58
C TYR A 240 3.12 0.42 -13.25
N GLN A 241 2.17 1.31 -13.01
CA GLN A 241 2.09 2.60 -13.67
C GLN A 241 1.98 3.74 -12.64
N CYS A 242 2.73 4.80 -12.86
CA CYS A 242 2.59 6.06 -12.12
C CYS A 242 1.82 7.06 -12.98
N ILE A 243 0.75 7.63 -12.40
CA ILE A 243 -0.02 8.70 -13.04
C ILE A 243 0.36 10.01 -12.37
N GLY A 244 1.04 10.90 -13.10
CA GLY A 244 1.55 12.17 -12.59
C GLY A 244 2.81 12.04 -11.74
N ASP A 245 3.23 13.18 -11.16
CA ASP A 245 4.37 13.27 -10.24
C ASP A 245 3.83 13.32 -8.80
N TYR A 246 3.97 12.19 -8.08
CA TYR A 246 3.51 12.07 -6.70
C TYR A 246 4.01 13.19 -5.81
N GLN A 247 5.29 13.52 -5.87
CA GLN A 247 5.88 14.53 -4.99
C GLN A 247 5.42 15.94 -5.34
N LYS A 248 5.25 16.21 -6.64
CA LYS A 248 4.67 17.47 -7.11
C LYS A 248 3.23 17.62 -6.65
N GLU A 249 2.42 16.58 -6.78
CA GLU A 249 1.02 16.60 -6.36
C GLU A 249 0.88 16.74 -4.83
N VAL A 250 1.67 16.01 -4.05
CA VAL A 250 1.68 16.14 -2.58
C VAL A 250 2.14 17.54 -2.17
N PHE A 251 3.17 18.10 -2.82
CA PHE A 251 3.62 19.46 -2.56
C PHE A 251 2.54 20.49 -2.90
N THR A 252 1.91 20.37 -4.08
CA THR A 252 0.87 21.29 -4.57
C THR A 252 -0.38 21.23 -3.67
N SER A 253 -0.75 20.06 -3.18
CA SER A 253 -1.88 19.86 -2.28
C SER A 253 -1.56 20.25 -0.82
N SER A 254 -0.28 20.37 -0.47
CA SER A 254 0.17 20.77 0.86
C SER A 254 -0.13 22.25 1.12
N ARG A 255 -0.84 22.53 2.21
CA ARG A 255 -1.08 23.90 2.69
C ARG A 255 0.01 24.42 3.60
N ILE A 256 1.01 23.62 3.94
CA ILE A 256 2.03 23.93 4.94
C ILE A 256 3.17 24.73 4.32
N TYR A 257 3.58 24.36 3.11
CA TYR A 257 4.68 25.01 2.39
C TYR A 257 4.13 25.77 1.19
N LYS A 258 4.08 27.10 1.31
CA LYS A 258 3.56 27.97 0.23
C LYS A 258 4.56 28.15 -0.91
N ARG A 259 5.85 27.93 -0.66
CA ARG A 259 6.94 28.10 -1.62
C ARG A 259 7.89 26.92 -1.56
N ILE A 260 8.43 26.53 -2.70
CA ILE A 260 9.44 25.46 -2.80
C ILE A 260 10.67 25.79 -1.94
N GLY A 261 11.09 27.06 -1.87
CA GLY A 261 12.21 27.47 -1.05
C GLY A 261 12.01 27.24 0.45
N ASP A 262 10.78 27.34 0.97
CA ASP A 262 10.49 27.07 2.38
C ASP A 262 10.62 25.57 2.69
N LEU A 263 10.19 24.71 1.78
CA LEU A 263 10.40 23.26 1.89
C LEU A 263 11.89 22.92 1.81
N SER A 264 12.62 23.55 0.88
CA SER A 264 14.06 23.30 0.73
C SER A 264 14.85 23.65 2.02
N GLN A 265 14.50 24.73 2.72
CA GLN A 265 15.13 25.08 4.00
C GLN A 265 14.85 24.02 5.08
N VAL A 266 13.65 23.46 5.10
CA VAL A 266 13.30 22.35 6.01
C VAL A 266 14.15 21.12 5.69
N VAL A 267 14.27 20.75 4.42
CA VAL A 267 15.10 19.61 3.99
C VAL A 267 16.56 19.82 4.34
N ILE A 268 17.13 21.02 4.10
CA ILE A 268 18.49 21.37 4.47
C ILE A 268 18.72 21.17 5.99
N THR A 269 17.80 21.67 6.80
CA THR A 269 17.91 21.55 8.27
C THR A 269 17.78 20.09 8.73
N LEU A 270 16.88 19.32 8.15
CA LEU A 270 16.71 17.89 8.44
C LEU A 270 17.93 17.06 8.01
N PHE A 271 18.61 17.49 6.95
CA PHE A 271 19.89 16.91 6.51
C PHE A 271 21.05 17.20 7.48
N GLY A 272 20.89 18.18 8.36
CA GLY A 272 21.93 18.61 9.29
C GLY A 272 22.84 19.73 8.75
N ALA A 273 22.45 20.36 7.66
CA ALA A 273 23.12 21.54 7.11
C ALA A 273 22.46 22.85 7.59
N LEU A 274 23.20 23.93 7.54
CA LEU A 274 22.72 25.27 7.87
C LEU A 274 22.25 25.97 6.58
N PRO A 275 20.99 26.45 6.48
CA PRO A 275 20.54 27.19 5.31
C PRO A 275 21.19 28.57 5.25
N PHE A 276 21.45 29.05 4.05
CA PHE A 276 21.84 30.46 3.81
C PHE A 276 20.67 31.40 4.03
N THR A 277 20.97 32.66 4.35
CA THR A 277 19.94 33.68 4.50
C THR A 277 19.27 33.99 3.16
N PRO A 278 18.02 34.51 3.15
CA PRO A 278 17.33 34.85 1.89
C PRO A 278 18.08 35.87 1.03
N GLU A 279 18.87 36.76 1.64
CA GLU A 279 19.69 37.75 0.95
C GLU A 279 20.86 37.08 0.21
N GLN A 280 21.46 36.05 0.80
CA GLN A 280 22.55 35.29 0.21
C GLN A 280 22.07 34.29 -0.85
N ASN A 281 20.89 33.73 -0.61
CA ASN A 281 20.27 32.72 -1.48
C ASN A 281 18.76 32.98 -1.64
N PRO A 282 18.34 33.83 -2.58
CA PRO A 282 16.93 34.12 -2.82
C PRO A 282 16.07 32.90 -3.14
N SER A 283 16.65 31.87 -3.77
CA SER A 283 15.97 30.60 -4.09
C SER A 283 15.76 29.71 -2.87
N ARG A 284 16.46 29.99 -1.75
CA ARG A 284 16.39 29.26 -0.47
C ARG A 284 16.66 27.76 -0.55
N ASN A 285 17.33 27.31 -1.59
CA ASN A 285 17.62 25.89 -1.86
C ASN A 285 19.08 25.51 -1.59
N LEU A 286 19.88 26.41 -1.05
CA LEU A 286 21.26 26.17 -0.68
C LEU A 286 21.46 26.23 0.84
N GLY A 287 22.33 25.36 1.32
CA GLY A 287 22.83 25.34 2.68
C GLY A 287 24.29 24.88 2.72
N TYR A 288 24.87 24.79 3.90
CA TYR A 288 26.25 24.39 4.06
C TYR A 288 26.52 23.60 5.33
N ILE A 289 27.55 22.77 5.29
CA ILE A 289 28.12 22.08 6.45
C ILE A 289 29.45 22.78 6.81
N LYS A 290 29.45 23.49 7.90
CA LYS A 290 30.55 24.38 8.28
C LYS A 290 31.91 23.67 8.40
N ASN A 291 31.93 22.53 9.09
CA ASN A 291 33.18 21.84 9.45
C ASN A 291 33.91 21.25 8.22
N THR A 292 33.19 20.89 7.18
CA THR A 292 33.75 20.26 5.99
C THR A 292 33.83 21.19 4.79
N LYS A 293 33.36 22.43 4.92
CA LYS A 293 33.22 23.41 3.81
C LYS A 293 32.46 22.78 2.61
N THR A 294 31.36 22.12 2.94
CA THR A 294 30.51 21.41 1.97
C THR A 294 29.26 22.24 1.66
N LEU A 295 29.00 22.49 0.38
CA LEU A 295 27.76 23.09 -0.10
C LEU A 295 26.67 22.01 -0.19
N VAL A 296 25.46 22.31 0.22
CA VAL A 296 24.29 21.44 0.10
C VAL A 296 23.26 22.13 -0.79
N MET A 297 22.85 21.47 -1.86
CA MET A 297 21.82 21.95 -2.78
C MET A 297 20.63 21.02 -2.79
N VAL A 298 19.45 21.56 -2.51
CA VAL A 298 18.17 20.83 -2.60
C VAL A 298 17.52 21.13 -3.95
N ASP A 299 17.20 20.09 -4.71
CA ASP A 299 16.44 20.23 -5.95
C ASP A 299 14.93 20.34 -5.70
N SER A 300 14.18 20.75 -6.68
CA SER A 300 12.74 20.96 -6.59
C SER A 300 11.98 19.62 -6.64
N PRO A 301 10.94 19.42 -5.83
CA PRO A 301 10.07 18.23 -5.92
C PRO A 301 9.29 18.19 -7.25
N SER A 302 9.23 19.29 -7.98
CA SER A 302 8.55 19.38 -9.28
C SER A 302 9.48 19.21 -10.49
N ARG A 303 10.72 18.77 -10.28
CA ARG A 303 11.73 18.53 -11.33
C ARG A 303 12.41 17.19 -11.14
N LEU A 304 12.90 16.65 -12.26
CA LEU A 304 13.81 15.51 -12.23
C LEU A 304 15.24 16.03 -12.09
N THR A 305 15.97 15.55 -11.11
CA THR A 305 17.40 15.80 -10.93
C THR A 305 18.17 15.07 -12.04
N GLY A 306 18.81 15.81 -12.88
CA GLY A 306 19.55 15.32 -14.06
C GLY A 306 20.82 16.13 -14.32
N ILE A 307 21.39 15.97 -15.52
CA ILE A 307 22.67 16.55 -15.91
C ILE A 307 22.75 18.06 -15.67
N ASN A 308 21.68 18.81 -15.97
CA ASN A 308 21.65 20.26 -15.83
C ASN A 308 21.73 20.66 -14.35
N THR A 309 21.04 19.95 -13.46
CA THR A 309 21.11 20.18 -12.01
C THR A 309 22.51 19.90 -11.49
N LEU A 310 23.14 18.80 -11.91
CA LEU A 310 24.48 18.42 -11.45
C LEU A 310 25.55 19.40 -11.94
N LYS A 311 25.51 19.82 -13.20
CA LYS A 311 26.43 20.86 -13.73
C LYS A 311 26.27 22.18 -12.97
N LYS A 312 25.04 22.59 -12.70
CA LYS A 312 24.79 23.79 -11.90
C LYS A 312 25.34 23.65 -10.47
N ALA A 313 25.23 22.49 -9.86
CA ALA A 313 25.81 22.24 -8.55
C ALA A 313 27.35 22.33 -8.57
N GLN A 314 28.01 21.81 -9.61
CA GLN A 314 29.44 21.93 -9.82
C GLN A 314 29.86 23.41 -9.98
N GLU A 315 29.16 24.18 -10.79
CA GLU A 315 29.39 25.60 -10.98
C GLU A 315 29.26 26.37 -9.64
N LEU A 316 28.20 26.15 -8.91
CA LEU A 316 27.98 26.77 -7.60
C LEU A 316 29.05 26.37 -6.59
N ARG A 317 29.55 25.14 -6.62
CA ARG A 317 30.67 24.71 -5.78
C ARG A 317 31.91 25.56 -6.01
N GLU A 318 32.22 25.93 -7.25
CA GLU A 318 33.42 26.72 -7.60
C GLU A 318 33.20 28.21 -7.36
N THR A 319 32.00 28.72 -7.66
CA THR A 319 31.77 30.17 -7.74
C THR A 319 31.06 30.78 -6.54
N PHE A 320 30.19 30.01 -5.88
CA PHE A 320 29.32 30.55 -4.84
C PHE A 320 30.11 30.87 -3.56
N MET A 321 30.09 32.14 -3.14
CA MET A 321 30.70 32.63 -1.89
C MET A 321 32.17 32.21 -1.66
N GLY A 322 32.97 32.25 -2.73
CA GLY A 322 34.40 31.95 -2.67
C GLY A 322 34.76 30.47 -2.74
N GLY A 323 33.83 29.65 -3.17
CA GLY A 323 34.05 28.23 -3.46
C GLY A 323 33.94 27.28 -2.26
N TRP A 324 33.69 26.00 -2.58
CA TRP A 324 33.44 24.94 -1.61
C TRP A 324 34.28 23.69 -1.94
N ASN A 325 34.65 22.92 -0.93
CA ASN A 325 35.44 21.70 -1.10
C ASN A 325 34.61 20.59 -1.79
N LYS A 326 33.33 20.50 -1.46
CA LYS A 326 32.42 19.47 -1.92
C LYS A 326 31.02 20.06 -2.11
N VAL A 327 30.22 19.48 -3.01
CA VAL A 327 28.79 19.77 -3.11
C VAL A 327 27.98 18.47 -2.99
N ILE A 328 26.92 18.53 -2.20
CA ILE A 328 25.93 17.46 -2.07
C ILE A 328 24.62 17.93 -2.68
N VAL A 329 24.10 17.19 -3.64
CA VAL A 329 22.79 17.43 -4.27
C VAL A 329 21.78 16.49 -3.65
N LEU A 330 20.74 17.06 -3.05
CA LEU A 330 19.61 16.31 -2.48
C LEU A 330 18.47 16.36 -3.50
N GLY A 331 18.18 15.20 -4.12
CA GLY A 331 17.15 15.06 -5.15
C GLY A 331 15.90 14.33 -4.65
N TRP A 332 14.74 14.72 -5.18
CA TRP A 332 13.46 14.05 -4.94
C TRP A 332 13.22 12.93 -5.94
N ASN A 333 13.37 13.25 -7.21
CA ASN A 333 13.23 12.34 -8.35
C ASN A 333 14.42 12.54 -9.30
N PHE A 334 14.75 11.51 -10.05
CA PHE A 334 15.94 11.51 -10.90
C PHE A 334 15.57 11.12 -12.33
N THR A 335 16.38 11.61 -13.29
CA THR A 335 16.30 11.13 -14.67
C THR A 335 16.72 9.67 -14.72
N PHE A 336 16.18 8.92 -15.66
CA PHE A 336 16.46 7.48 -15.82
C PHE A 336 17.96 7.17 -16.05
N ASP A 337 18.69 8.12 -16.64
CA ASP A 337 20.10 8.00 -16.99
C ASP A 337 21.05 8.61 -15.96
N ILE A 338 20.56 9.01 -14.78
CA ILE A 338 21.33 9.73 -13.76
C ILE A 338 22.63 9.03 -13.37
N GLY A 339 22.62 7.71 -13.28
CA GLY A 339 23.80 6.92 -12.95
C GLY A 339 24.91 7.10 -14.00
N ARG A 340 24.57 7.00 -15.28
CA ARG A 340 25.50 7.24 -16.40
C ARG A 340 26.02 8.68 -16.40
N VAL A 341 25.14 9.65 -16.13
CA VAL A 341 25.52 11.06 -16.04
C VAL A 341 26.56 11.29 -14.94
N ILE A 342 26.36 10.72 -13.74
CA ILE A 342 27.32 10.88 -12.63
C ILE A 342 28.68 10.26 -12.99
N GLN A 343 28.67 9.06 -13.59
CA GLN A 343 29.91 8.42 -14.06
C GLN A 343 30.64 9.24 -15.12
N GLN A 344 29.89 9.83 -16.09
CA GLN A 344 30.46 10.68 -17.13
C GLN A 344 31.07 11.97 -16.57
N LEU A 345 30.46 12.55 -15.53
CA LEU A 345 31.01 13.73 -14.87
C LEU A 345 32.30 13.43 -14.10
N GLY A 346 32.47 12.21 -13.60
CA GLY A 346 33.71 11.72 -12.96
C GLY A 346 34.20 12.59 -11.80
N ASP A 347 33.32 13.31 -11.09
CA ASP A 347 33.67 14.31 -10.08
C ASP A 347 33.51 13.78 -8.66
N ALA A 348 34.60 13.38 -8.03
CA ALA A 348 34.61 12.89 -6.66
C ALA A 348 34.15 13.92 -5.60
N ARG A 349 34.10 15.23 -5.95
CA ARG A 349 33.63 16.31 -5.08
C ARG A 349 32.12 16.59 -5.23
N LEU A 350 31.43 15.87 -6.13
CA LEU A 350 29.99 15.93 -6.34
C LEU A 350 29.35 14.66 -5.75
N GLU A 351 28.51 14.83 -4.75
CA GLU A 351 27.73 13.74 -4.16
C GLU A 351 26.26 13.95 -4.43
N VAL A 352 25.53 12.86 -4.69
CA VAL A 352 24.08 12.88 -4.94
C VAL A 352 23.40 11.97 -3.93
N GLN A 353 22.44 12.51 -3.19
CA GLN A 353 21.65 11.74 -2.22
C GLN A 353 20.15 11.90 -2.48
N VAL A 354 19.41 10.89 -2.09
CA VAL A 354 17.96 10.79 -2.29
C VAL A 354 17.24 11.32 -1.06
N ILE A 355 16.32 12.27 -1.26
CA ILE A 355 15.39 12.70 -0.24
C ILE A 355 14.36 11.59 -0.05
N PRO A 356 14.11 11.11 1.19
CA PRO A 356 13.14 10.04 1.44
C PRO A 356 11.78 10.32 0.80
N HIS A 357 11.24 9.33 0.11
CA HIS A 357 9.97 9.47 -0.63
C HIS A 357 8.77 9.77 0.27
N ASP A 358 8.82 9.35 1.53
CA ASP A 358 7.79 9.57 2.54
C ASP A 358 7.97 10.87 3.34
N LEU A 359 9.00 11.68 3.04
CA LEU A 359 9.30 12.89 3.81
C LEU A 359 8.13 13.87 3.82
N LEU A 360 7.49 14.11 2.68
CA LEU A 360 6.34 15.01 2.60
C LEU A 360 5.15 14.51 3.43
N ASP A 361 4.95 13.20 3.48
CA ASP A 361 3.92 12.58 4.32
C ASP A 361 4.23 12.77 5.82
N LYS A 362 5.49 12.63 6.20
CA LYS A 362 5.95 12.86 7.58
C LYS A 362 5.88 14.33 8.01
N LEU A 363 5.92 15.26 7.07
CA LEU A 363 5.88 16.70 7.30
C LEU A 363 4.47 17.31 7.30
N LYS A 364 3.40 16.53 7.36
CA LYS A 364 1.99 17.00 7.27
C LYS A 364 1.55 17.95 8.39
N THR A 365 2.26 18.03 9.50
CA THR A 365 1.96 18.95 10.62
C THR A 365 3.22 19.64 11.14
N LYS A 366 3.08 20.86 11.70
CA LYS A 366 4.21 21.55 12.35
C LYS A 366 4.81 20.73 13.51
N SER A 367 3.99 20.07 14.30
CA SER A 367 4.45 19.22 15.40
C SER A 367 5.26 18.00 14.91
N SER A 368 5.06 17.57 13.68
CA SER A 368 5.85 16.50 13.05
C SER A 368 7.28 16.95 12.77
N TYR A 369 7.47 18.18 12.28
CA TYR A 369 8.80 18.74 12.01
C TYR A 369 9.70 18.77 13.27
N ASP A 370 9.17 19.30 14.38
CA ASP A 370 9.94 19.37 15.64
C ASP A 370 10.30 17.98 16.17
N LYS A 371 9.41 16.98 16.00
CA LYS A 371 9.68 15.59 16.36
C LYS A 371 10.76 14.97 15.48
N LEU A 372 10.72 15.21 14.18
CA LEU A 372 11.70 14.69 13.21
C LEU A 372 13.09 15.25 13.48
N LEU A 373 13.20 16.54 13.81
CA LEU A 373 14.46 17.18 14.20
C LEU A 373 15.04 16.59 15.49
N LYS A 374 14.21 16.43 16.52
CA LYS A 374 14.66 15.90 17.83
C LYS A 374 15.10 14.45 17.75
N ASN A 375 14.40 13.63 16.97
CA ASN A 375 14.61 12.18 16.93
C ASN A 375 15.62 11.75 15.86
N LYS A 376 16.13 12.67 15.03
CA LYS A 376 17.01 12.35 13.87
C LYS A 376 16.46 11.21 13.00
N GLN A 377 15.14 11.16 12.82
CA GLN A 377 14.45 10.05 12.16
C GLN A 377 14.46 10.12 10.62
N ILE A 378 14.98 11.19 10.04
CA ILE A 378 15.09 11.32 8.59
C ILE A 378 16.46 10.83 8.16
N ARG A 379 16.45 9.86 7.26
CA ARG A 379 17.64 9.26 6.66
C ARG A 379 17.64 9.54 5.17
N PHE A 380 18.61 10.33 4.74
CA PHE A 380 18.90 10.51 3.34
C PHE A 380 19.70 9.29 2.89
N SER A 381 19.36 8.76 1.72
CA SER A 381 19.99 7.54 1.23
C SER A 381 20.91 7.80 0.05
N SER A 382 21.88 6.91 -0.13
CA SER A 382 22.69 6.90 -1.33
C SER A 382 21.83 6.66 -2.58
N LEU A 383 22.18 7.31 -3.67
CA LEU A 383 21.63 6.96 -4.97
C LEU A 383 22.18 5.61 -5.40
N GLN A 384 21.28 4.73 -5.81
CA GLN A 384 21.59 3.39 -6.26
C GLN A 384 20.94 3.13 -7.63
N TYR A 385 21.63 2.38 -8.47
CA TYR A 385 21.12 2.00 -9.78
C TYR A 385 21.71 0.68 -10.28
N LEU A 386 20.90 0.00 -11.08
CA LEU A 386 21.25 -1.28 -11.69
C LEU A 386 21.64 -1.04 -13.15
N THR A 387 22.77 -1.63 -13.57
CA THR A 387 23.13 -1.70 -14.99
C THR A 387 22.81 -3.07 -15.55
N ILE A 388 22.41 -3.12 -16.82
CA ILE A 388 22.12 -4.34 -17.54
C ILE A 388 23.00 -4.40 -18.79
N LYS A 389 23.35 -5.62 -19.21
CA LYS A 389 23.98 -5.85 -20.52
C LYS A 389 22.98 -5.55 -21.65
N PRO A 390 23.45 -5.30 -22.88
CA PRO A 390 22.55 -5.13 -24.00
C PRO A 390 21.54 -6.29 -24.10
N ILE A 391 20.27 -5.96 -24.21
CA ILE A 391 19.17 -6.93 -24.28
C ILE A 391 19.33 -7.76 -25.57
N LYS A 392 19.37 -9.08 -25.43
CA LYS A 392 19.39 -10.00 -26.56
C LYS A 392 17.98 -10.47 -26.86
N LYS A 393 17.66 -10.56 -28.16
CA LYS A 393 16.38 -11.08 -28.67
C LYS A 393 16.64 -12.35 -29.43
N GLU A 394 15.92 -13.41 -29.09
CA GLU A 394 15.98 -14.69 -29.79
C GLU A 394 14.58 -15.04 -30.32
N PRO A 395 14.43 -15.35 -31.61
CA PRO A 395 13.15 -15.79 -32.14
C PRO A 395 12.77 -17.17 -31.56
N VAL A 396 11.53 -17.33 -31.15
CA VAL A 396 10.98 -18.62 -30.74
C VAL A 396 10.52 -19.39 -31.98
N LYS A 397 10.64 -20.73 -31.98
CA LYS A 397 10.44 -21.61 -33.14
C LYS A 397 9.08 -21.46 -33.85
N ASP A 398 8.06 -20.91 -33.22
CA ASP A 398 6.72 -20.68 -33.80
C ASP A 398 6.59 -19.31 -34.52
N GLY A 399 7.61 -18.46 -34.44
CA GLY A 399 7.66 -17.14 -35.09
C GLY A 399 6.65 -16.10 -34.56
N ARG A 400 5.86 -16.42 -33.55
CA ARG A 400 4.85 -15.52 -32.97
C ARG A 400 5.36 -14.75 -31.75
N TYR A 401 6.44 -15.21 -31.14
CA TYR A 401 7.01 -14.65 -29.92
C TYR A 401 8.53 -14.48 -30.05
N GLU A 402 9.04 -13.48 -29.38
CA GLU A 402 10.48 -13.27 -29.19
C GLU A 402 10.83 -13.56 -27.72
N LYS A 403 11.93 -14.27 -27.49
CA LYS A 403 12.50 -14.45 -26.18
C LYS A 403 13.45 -13.29 -25.90
N LEU A 404 13.16 -12.49 -24.87
CA LEU A 404 14.05 -11.45 -24.39
C LEU A 404 14.97 -12.04 -23.32
N ILE A 405 16.28 -11.87 -23.50
CA ILE A 405 17.30 -12.24 -22.52
C ILE A 405 17.85 -10.95 -21.93
N ILE A 406 17.61 -10.77 -20.63
CA ILE A 406 18.07 -9.64 -19.85
C ILE A 406 19.07 -10.16 -18.83
N GLU A 407 20.28 -9.65 -18.92
CA GLU A 407 21.39 -10.04 -18.06
C GLU A 407 21.78 -8.83 -17.21
N LEU A 408 21.72 -8.99 -15.89
CA LEU A 408 22.19 -7.97 -14.97
C LEU A 408 23.71 -7.84 -15.10
N ASP A 409 24.21 -6.62 -15.13
CA ASP A 409 25.63 -6.33 -15.31
C ASP A 409 26.27 -5.95 -13.97
N ASN A 410 25.77 -4.87 -13.37
CA ASN A 410 26.31 -4.37 -12.11
C ASN A 410 25.25 -3.60 -11.31
N TYR A 411 25.37 -3.64 -9.99
CA TYR A 411 24.61 -2.82 -9.07
C TYR A 411 25.54 -1.79 -8.43
N ILE A 412 25.21 -0.51 -8.59
CA ILE A 412 26.07 0.58 -8.14
C ILE A 412 25.39 1.34 -7.01
N LEU A 413 26.10 1.43 -5.90
CA LEU A 413 25.73 2.18 -4.71
C LEU A 413 26.75 3.31 -4.53
N LEU A 414 26.36 4.56 -4.79
CA LEU A 414 27.29 5.67 -4.92
C LEU A 414 27.90 6.18 -3.61
N SER A 415 27.20 6.07 -2.51
CA SER A 415 27.66 6.55 -1.19
C SER A 415 27.31 5.54 -0.11
N PRO A 416 28.03 4.39 -0.05
CA PRO A 416 27.76 3.35 0.96
C PRO A 416 27.83 3.85 2.39
N ASP A 417 28.73 4.81 2.66
CA ASP A 417 28.92 5.41 3.99
C ASP A 417 27.73 6.26 4.46
N ALA A 418 26.88 6.72 3.53
CA ALA A 418 25.66 7.46 3.85
C ALA A 418 24.50 6.55 4.27
N LEU A 419 24.66 5.23 4.16
CA LEU A 419 23.63 4.30 4.59
C LEU A 419 23.50 4.27 6.10
N PRO A 420 22.28 4.19 6.61
CA PRO A 420 21.99 4.20 8.05
C PRO A 420 22.15 2.80 8.66
N ILE A 421 23.28 2.20 8.49
CA ILE A 421 23.66 0.91 9.07
C ILE A 421 24.76 1.07 10.10
N ASP A 422 24.85 0.15 11.05
CA ASP A 422 25.88 0.14 12.06
C ASP A 422 27.27 -0.06 11.41
N ASP A 423 28.31 0.49 12.02
CA ASP A 423 29.66 0.48 11.43
C ASP A 423 30.20 -0.93 11.17
N ASN A 424 29.81 -1.90 11.98
CA ASN A 424 30.17 -3.30 11.77
C ASN A 424 29.61 -3.87 10.44
N TYR A 425 28.44 -3.44 10.03
CA TYR A 425 27.84 -3.86 8.75
C TYR A 425 28.36 -3.08 7.55
N LYS A 426 29.00 -1.92 7.76
CA LYS A 426 29.58 -1.15 6.65
C LYS A 426 30.76 -1.85 6.02
N GLU A 427 31.63 -2.50 6.82
CA GLU A 427 32.73 -3.30 6.30
C GLU A 427 32.23 -4.50 5.51
N GLU A 428 31.20 -5.20 6.03
CA GLU A 428 30.58 -6.31 5.33
C GLU A 428 29.95 -5.86 4.00
N LEU A 429 29.24 -4.74 4.01
CA LEU A 429 28.66 -4.14 2.80
C LEU A 429 29.74 -3.80 1.76
N GLN A 430 30.85 -3.18 2.16
CA GLN A 430 31.94 -2.85 1.26
C GLN A 430 32.58 -4.13 0.66
N ASN A 431 32.71 -5.18 1.45
CA ASN A 431 33.19 -6.48 0.97
C ASN A 431 32.24 -7.11 -0.06
N ILE A 432 30.94 -7.02 0.15
CA ILE A 432 29.94 -7.51 -0.80
C ILE A 432 30.01 -6.70 -2.10
N ILE A 433 30.02 -5.36 -2.00
CA ILE A 433 30.13 -4.45 -3.17
C ILE A 433 31.40 -4.78 -4.00
N ALA A 434 32.51 -5.10 -3.33
CA ALA A 434 33.77 -5.41 -4.01
C ALA A 434 33.80 -6.78 -4.69
N LYS A 435 33.06 -7.77 -4.17
CA LYS A 435 33.08 -9.15 -4.67
C LYS A 435 31.94 -9.45 -5.63
N ASP A 436 30.72 -9.12 -5.24
CA ASP A 436 29.49 -9.38 -5.99
C ASP A 436 28.43 -8.34 -5.63
N PRO A 437 28.45 -7.18 -6.26
CA PRO A 437 27.47 -6.13 -5.97
C PRO A 437 26.02 -6.54 -6.30
N LEU A 438 25.80 -7.53 -7.18
CA LEU A 438 24.47 -8.04 -7.52
C LEU A 438 23.82 -8.80 -6.34
N ALA A 439 24.62 -9.33 -5.41
CA ALA A 439 24.11 -9.95 -4.19
C ALA A 439 23.34 -9.00 -3.26
N LEU A 440 23.44 -7.69 -3.49
CA LEU A 440 22.66 -6.67 -2.76
C LEU A 440 21.25 -6.47 -3.31
N ILE A 441 20.92 -7.13 -4.43
CA ILE A 441 19.60 -6.99 -5.05
C ILE A 441 18.66 -8.02 -4.45
N GLU A 442 17.65 -7.56 -3.74
CA GLU A 442 16.63 -8.43 -3.18
C GLU A 442 15.65 -8.93 -4.27
N TYR A 443 15.26 -8.05 -5.19
CA TYR A 443 14.41 -8.39 -6.32
C TYR A 443 14.56 -7.35 -7.45
N TRP A 444 14.21 -7.76 -8.65
CA TRP A 444 14.11 -6.90 -9.83
C TRP A 444 12.95 -7.33 -10.71
N SER A 445 12.50 -6.46 -11.56
CA SER A 445 11.40 -6.73 -12.50
C SER A 445 11.62 -6.04 -13.82
N VAL A 446 10.95 -6.54 -14.85
CA VAL A 446 10.97 -5.99 -16.21
C VAL A 446 9.56 -5.57 -16.59
N ASP A 447 9.43 -4.36 -17.11
CA ASP A 447 8.21 -3.90 -17.75
C ASP A 447 8.42 -4.01 -19.27
N PRO A 448 7.77 -4.97 -19.95
CA PRO A 448 7.96 -5.19 -21.37
C PRO A 448 7.23 -4.16 -22.25
N ASP A 449 6.35 -3.36 -21.67
CA ASP A 449 5.47 -2.41 -22.37
C ASP A 449 5.58 -0.99 -21.80
N TYR A 450 6.78 -0.63 -21.33
CA TYR A 450 7.03 0.71 -20.80
C TYR A 450 7.00 1.75 -21.92
N ASN A 451 6.04 2.69 -21.85
CA ASN A 451 5.88 3.84 -22.75
C ASN A 451 6.22 5.17 -22.08
#